data_a248e4c4f7c29f8abbd997a5cdc89c6b
#
_entry.id   a248e4c4f7c29f8abbd997a5cdc89c6b
#
_cell.length_a   1.000
_cell.length_b   1.000
_cell.length_c   1.000
_cell.angle_alpha   90.00
_cell.angle_beta   90.00
_cell.angle_gamma   90.00
#
_symmetry.space_group_name_H-M   'P 1'
#
loop_
_entity.id
_entity.type
_entity.pdbx_description
1 polymer ?
#
loop_
_entity_poly.entity_id
_entity_poly.type
_entity_poly.pdbx_seq_one_letter_code
_entity_poly.pdbx_strand_id
1 'polypeptide(L)'
;MYLYIENKHFILIEDVYLIIDYADFFKNKENKAIFEKYKKLDLSEKEKRTLIFTKKYIYITSYTNRALNMNEYQRHIDSVVF
;
A
#
# COMPACT_ATOMS: atom_id res chain seq x y z
N MET A 1 0.45 7.37 13.10
CA MET A 1 0.09 8.05 11.83
C MET A 1 -0.56 7.07 10.88
N TYR A 2 -1.58 7.53 10.18
CA TYR A 2 -2.33 6.68 9.26
C TYR A 2 -2.04 7.05 7.81
N LEU A 3 -2.08 6.04 6.95
CA LEU A 3 -1.96 6.21 5.51
C LEU A 3 -3.30 5.82 4.87
N TYR A 4 -3.88 6.74 4.11
CA TYR A 4 -5.07 6.43 3.33
C TYR A 4 -4.64 5.67 2.08
N ILE A 5 -5.24 4.51 1.87
CA ILE A 5 -4.86 3.68 0.72
C ILE A 5 -5.87 3.83 -0.42
N GLU A 6 -7.11 3.47 -0.16
CA GLU A 6 -8.17 3.50 -1.17
C GLU A 6 -9.45 2.94 -0.55
N ASN A 7 -10.60 3.25 -1.13
CA ASN A 7 -11.86 2.64 -0.74
C ASN A 7 -12.14 2.80 0.77
N LYS A 8 -11.90 4.01 1.29
CA LYS A 8 -12.11 4.38 2.69
C LYS A 8 -11.24 3.57 3.67
N HIS A 9 -10.15 3.00 3.18
CA HIS A 9 -9.26 2.20 4.00
C HIS A 9 -8.04 2.98 4.46
N PHE A 10 -7.75 2.88 5.75
CA PHE A 10 -6.57 3.49 6.37
C PHE A 10 -5.75 2.41 7.05
N ILE A 11 -4.42 2.53 6.97
CA ILE A 11 -3.53 1.64 7.71
C ILE A 11 -2.55 2.46 8.53
N LEU A 12 -2.04 1.85 9.58
CA LEU A 12 -0.97 2.47 10.37
C LEU A 12 0.33 2.39 9.59
N ILE A 13 1.00 3.52 9.45
CA ILE A 13 2.28 3.57 8.76
C ILE A 13 3.29 2.66 9.45
N GLU A 14 3.23 2.58 10.78
CA GLU A 14 4.13 1.75 11.56
C GLU A 14 4.02 0.26 11.22
N ASP A 15 2.90 -0.16 10.65
CA ASP A 15 2.70 -1.56 10.27
C ASP A 15 3.21 -1.88 8.87
N VAL A 16 3.60 -0.87 8.11
CA VAL A 16 4.05 -1.05 6.72
C VAL A 16 5.51 -1.49 6.68
N TYR A 17 5.78 -2.60 6.00
CA TYR A 17 7.14 -3.08 5.76
C TYR A 17 7.68 -2.58 4.44
N LEU A 18 6.84 -2.57 3.42
CA LEU A 18 7.28 -2.34 2.05
C LEU A 18 6.12 -1.83 1.22
N ILE A 19 6.42 -0.84 0.39
CA ILE A 19 5.51 -0.36 -0.65
C ILE A 19 6.24 -0.55 -1.96
N ILE A 20 5.66 -1.33 -2.86
CA ILE A 20 6.31 -1.64 -4.13
C ILE A 20 5.30 -1.60 -5.27
N ASP A 21 5.77 -1.15 -6.43
CA ASP A 21 4.97 -1.13 -7.65
C ASP A 21 4.54 -2.56 -8.01
N TYR A 22 3.26 -2.71 -8.33
CA TYR A 22 2.68 -4.01 -8.64
C TYR A 22 3.41 -4.71 -9.79
N ALA A 23 3.64 -3.99 -10.89
CA ALA A 23 4.30 -4.58 -12.05
C ALA A 23 5.74 -4.97 -11.72
N ASP A 24 6.44 -4.14 -10.97
CA ASP A 24 7.83 -4.43 -10.59
C ASP A 24 7.93 -5.66 -9.72
N PHE A 25 7.00 -5.82 -8.80
CA PHE A 25 6.99 -6.98 -7.90
C PHE A 25 6.88 -8.28 -8.70
N PHE A 26 6.01 -8.31 -9.69
CA PHE A 26 5.76 -9.53 -10.47
C PHE A 26 6.72 -9.75 -11.62
N LYS A 27 7.71 -8.89 -11.80
CA LYS A 27 8.79 -9.15 -12.76
C LYS A 27 9.64 -10.34 -12.34
N ASN A 28 9.73 -10.60 -11.06
CA ASN A 28 10.45 -11.77 -10.53
C ASN A 28 9.44 -12.87 -10.26
N LYS A 29 9.62 -14.01 -10.94
CA LYS A 29 8.69 -15.15 -10.84
C LYS A 29 8.63 -15.72 -9.43
N GLU A 30 9.71 -15.62 -8.67
CA GLU A 30 9.75 -16.12 -7.29
C GLU A 30 8.80 -15.34 -6.38
N ASN A 31 8.54 -14.10 -6.69
CA ASN A 31 7.66 -13.26 -5.88
C ASN A 31 6.21 -13.72 -5.92
N LYS A 32 5.80 -14.40 -6.98
CA LYS A 32 4.45 -14.94 -7.06
C LYS A 32 4.17 -15.93 -5.93
N ALA A 33 5.12 -16.78 -5.64
CA ALA A 33 4.98 -17.75 -4.56
C ALA A 33 4.86 -17.07 -3.20
N ILE A 34 5.64 -16.00 -2.99
CA ILE A 34 5.56 -15.20 -1.77
C ILE A 34 4.17 -14.57 -1.66
N PHE A 35 3.71 -13.97 -2.73
CA PHE A 35 2.42 -13.30 -2.77
C PHE A 35 1.28 -14.26 -2.40
N GLU A 36 1.31 -15.48 -2.91
CA GLU A 36 0.26 -16.46 -2.68
C GLU A 36 0.18 -16.95 -1.23
N LYS A 37 1.27 -16.84 -0.48
CA LYS A 37 1.33 -17.26 0.92
C LYS A 37 0.71 -16.28 1.88
N TYR A 38 0.61 -15.01 1.51
CA TYR A 38 0.10 -13.97 2.38
C TYR A 38 -1.39 -13.79 2.21
N LYS A 39 -2.03 -13.35 3.28
CA LYS A 39 -3.41 -12.86 3.18
C LYS A 39 -3.40 -11.55 2.42
N LYS A 40 -4.35 -11.41 1.51
CA LYS A 40 -4.43 -10.24 0.65
C LYS A 40 -5.76 -9.54 0.81
N LEU A 41 -5.73 -8.23 0.69
CA LEU A 41 -6.92 -7.42 0.65
C LEU A 41 -6.83 -6.49 -0.55
N ASP A 42 -7.64 -6.77 -1.56
CA ASP A 42 -7.63 -6.00 -2.80
C ASP A 42 -8.61 -4.85 -2.67
N LEU A 43 -8.08 -3.64 -2.55
CA LEU A 43 -8.87 -2.42 -2.44
C LEU A 43 -8.96 -1.68 -3.77
N SER A 44 -8.31 -2.18 -4.81
CA SER A 44 -8.21 -1.47 -6.07
C SER A 44 -9.57 -1.35 -6.74
N GLU A 45 -9.97 -0.11 -7.02
CA GLU A 45 -11.18 0.21 -7.77
C GLU A 45 -10.89 0.36 -9.26
N LYS A 46 -9.61 0.49 -9.60
CA LYS A 46 -9.12 0.63 -10.96
C LYS A 46 -8.00 -0.38 -11.18
N GLU A 47 -7.09 -0.07 -12.10
CA GLU A 47 -5.94 -0.92 -12.36
C GLU A 47 -5.04 -1.05 -11.13
N LYS A 48 -4.59 -2.27 -10.85
CA LYS A 48 -3.68 -2.52 -9.72
C LYS A 48 -2.33 -1.89 -9.98
N ARG A 49 -1.90 -1.01 -9.09
CA ARG A 49 -0.68 -0.23 -9.25
C ARG A 49 0.37 -0.49 -8.21
N THR A 50 -0.04 -0.75 -6.97
CA THR A 50 0.89 -0.79 -5.84
C THR A 50 0.48 -1.87 -4.86
N LEU A 51 1.49 -2.54 -4.31
CA LEU A 51 1.32 -3.48 -3.21
C LEU A 51 1.89 -2.87 -1.94
N ILE A 52 1.16 -3.01 -0.84
CA ILE A 52 1.58 -2.53 0.47
C ILE A 52 1.64 -3.72 1.42
N PHE A 53 2.84 -4.08 1.83
CA PHE A 53 3.06 -5.19 2.73
C PHE A 53 3.01 -4.71 4.17
N THR A 54 2.12 -5.31 4.95
CA THR A 54 2.00 -5.02 6.38
C THR A 54 2.13 -6.29 7.18
N LYS A 55 2.03 -6.17 8.50
CA LYS A 55 2.12 -7.31 9.40
C LYS A 55 1.02 -8.35 9.15
N LYS A 56 -0.15 -7.92 8.70
CA LYS A 56 -1.32 -8.81 8.54
C LYS A 56 -1.62 -9.15 7.09
N TYR A 57 -1.54 -8.16 6.21
CA TYR A 57 -2.03 -8.30 4.84
C TYR A 57 -1.07 -7.71 3.84
N ILE A 58 -1.21 -8.17 2.59
CA ILE A 58 -0.75 -7.42 1.45
C ILE A 58 -1.97 -6.67 0.92
N TYR A 59 -1.93 -5.35 0.96
CA TYR A 59 -2.98 -4.53 0.39
C TYR A 59 -2.65 -4.22 -1.06
N ILE A 60 -3.67 -4.30 -1.91
CA ILE A 60 -3.54 -4.00 -3.33
C ILE A 60 -4.35 -2.73 -3.60
N THR A 61 -3.72 -1.74 -4.19
CA THR A 61 -4.36 -0.45 -4.46
C THR A 61 -4.10 0.01 -5.88
N SER A 62 -5.01 0.81 -6.41
CA SER A 62 -4.83 1.45 -7.71
C SER A 62 -4.09 2.79 -7.59
N TYR A 63 -3.75 3.21 -6.39
CA TYR A 63 -2.95 4.42 -6.19
C TYR A 63 -1.49 4.13 -6.49
N THR A 64 -0.82 5.09 -7.11
CA THR A 64 0.61 5.00 -7.36
C THR A 64 1.39 5.28 -6.07
N ASN A 65 2.66 4.92 -6.05
CA ASN A 65 3.54 5.26 -4.94
C ASN A 65 3.54 6.76 -4.67
N ARG A 66 3.49 7.55 -5.72
CA ARG A 66 3.47 9.00 -5.60
C ARG A 66 2.20 9.48 -4.89
N ALA A 67 1.05 8.93 -5.26
CA ALA A 67 -0.21 9.30 -4.63
C ALA A 67 -0.23 8.90 -3.15
N LEU A 68 0.31 7.74 -2.83
CA LEU A 68 0.40 7.28 -1.44
C LEU A 68 1.31 8.19 -0.62
N ASN A 69 2.45 8.59 -1.19
CA ASN A 69 3.36 9.51 -0.51
C ASN A 69 2.72 10.87 -0.25
N MET A 70 1.91 11.36 -1.18
CA MET A 70 1.19 12.61 -0.98
C MET A 70 0.17 12.50 0.14
N ASN A 71 -0.52 11.38 0.24
CA ASN A 71 -1.48 11.15 1.31
C ASN A 71 -0.77 11.14 2.67
N GLU A 72 0.38 10.53 2.76
CA GLU A 72 1.20 10.52 3.96
C GLU A 72 1.67 11.93 4.30
N TYR A 73 2.14 12.66 3.32
CA TYR A 73 2.63 14.01 3.50
C TYR A 73 1.53 14.94 4.03
N GLN A 74 0.35 14.88 3.48
CA GLN A 74 -0.76 15.70 3.93
C GLN A 74 -1.13 15.41 5.37
N ARG A 75 -1.14 14.14 5.76
CA ARG A 75 -1.40 13.75 7.14
C ARG A 75 -0.35 14.29 8.09
N HIS A 76 0.90 14.24 7.67
CA HIS A 76 1.98 14.77 8.46
C HIS A 76 1.83 16.27 8.68
N ILE A 77 1.48 16.99 7.65
CA ILE A 77 1.22 18.43 7.74
C ILE A 77 0.06 18.70 8.69
N ASP A 78 -1.04 17.98 8.55
CA ASP A 78 -2.19 18.16 9.39
C ASP A 78 -1.85 17.92 10.86
N SER A 79 -1.03 16.92 11.15
CA SER A 79 -0.64 16.65 12.53
C SER A 79 0.34 17.69 13.08
N VAL A 80 1.08 18.36 12.23
CA VAL A 80 2.01 19.41 12.66
C VAL A 80 1.27 20.71 12.98
N VAL A 81 0.19 20.98 12.29
CA VAL A 81 -0.59 22.19 12.49
C VAL A 81 -1.30 22.18 13.84
N PHE A 82 -1.58 21.03 14.35
CA PHE A 82 -2.24 20.88 15.65
C PHE A 82 -1.25 20.65 16.77
#